data_01cda67b0ea04f30dc7a7feafeaa8485
#
_entry.id   01cda67b0ea04f30dc7a7feafeaa8485
#
_cell.length_a   1.000
_cell.length_b   1.000
_cell.length_c   1.000
_cell.angle_alpha   90.00
_cell.angle_beta   90.00
_cell.angle_gamma   90.00
#
_symmetry.space_group_name_H-M   'P 1'
#
loop_
_entity.id
_entity.type
_entity.pdbx_description
1 polymer ?
#
loop_
_entity_poly.entity_id
_entity_poly.type
_entity_poly.pdbx_seq_one_letter_code
_entity_poly.pdbx_strand_id
1 'polypeptide(L)'
;RGVYDLATFFGEGNAWRLVPNYFGGYPWETEARANLERESPINYVQNITTPYIIFHGDNDRRTGFVESEMLYRSLKVLGRPVEYVRHPGGTHELTRSGNNRQRIDQMLRTWEFFERWIK
;
A
#
# COMPACT_ATOMS: atom_id res chain seq x y z
N ARG A 1 -0.83 -0.81 4.59
CA ARG A 1 -0.91 0.67 4.53
C ARG A 1 0.27 1.30 3.77
N GLY A 2 0.67 0.66 2.67
CA GLY A 2 1.76 1.16 1.85
C GLY A 2 1.31 2.21 0.84
N VAL A 3 2.29 2.83 0.20
CA VAL A 3 2.12 3.71 -0.95
C VAL A 3 2.84 3.06 -2.12
N TYR A 4 2.15 2.87 -3.22
CA TYR A 4 2.67 2.16 -4.39
C TYR A 4 2.62 3.00 -5.66
N ASP A 5 1.76 4.03 -5.69
CA ASP A 5 1.66 5.01 -6.76
C ASP A 5 1.61 6.43 -6.17
N LEU A 6 2.66 7.19 -6.39
CA LEU A 6 2.83 8.51 -5.78
C LEU A 6 1.88 9.56 -6.37
N ALA A 7 1.47 9.43 -7.61
CA ALA A 7 0.46 10.32 -8.19
C ALA A 7 -0.92 10.11 -7.54
N THR A 8 -1.31 8.85 -7.33
CA THR A 8 -2.53 8.51 -6.58
C THR A 8 -2.44 8.99 -5.13
N PHE A 9 -1.30 8.82 -4.50
CA PHE A 9 -1.05 9.29 -3.13
C PHE A 9 -1.25 10.80 -2.98
N PHE A 10 -0.87 11.59 -3.98
CA PHE A 10 -1.12 13.03 -3.98
C PHE A 10 -2.63 13.36 -3.89
N GLY A 11 -3.46 12.57 -4.55
CA GLY A 11 -4.92 12.81 -4.63
C GLY A 11 -5.73 12.14 -3.53
N GLU A 12 -5.17 11.21 -2.78
CA GLU A 12 -5.96 10.29 -1.96
C GLU A 12 -5.59 10.27 -0.46
N GLY A 13 -5.09 11.23 0.09
CA GLY A 13 -4.79 11.20 1.52
C GLY A 13 -4.47 12.60 2.02
N ASN A 14 -4.41 12.72 3.33
CA ASN A 14 -4.08 14.01 3.95
C ASN A 14 -2.56 14.29 4.00
N ALA A 15 -1.74 13.34 3.57
CA ALA A 15 -0.27 13.49 3.54
C ALA A 15 0.27 13.96 2.18
N TRP A 16 -0.58 14.48 1.30
CA TRP A 16 -0.25 14.88 -0.07
C TRP A 16 0.94 15.86 -0.18
N ARG A 17 1.18 16.66 0.86
CA ARG A 17 2.31 17.60 0.88
C ARG A 17 3.68 16.93 0.85
N LEU A 18 3.75 15.66 1.18
CA LEU A 18 5.01 14.91 1.04
C LEU A 18 5.44 14.84 -0.42
N VAL A 19 4.50 14.85 -1.37
CA VAL A 19 4.81 14.78 -2.80
C VAL A 19 5.67 15.97 -3.25
N PRO A 20 5.22 17.24 -3.17
CA PRO A 20 6.07 18.35 -3.58
C PRO A 20 7.34 18.48 -2.74
N ASN A 21 7.30 18.12 -1.46
CA ASN A 21 8.45 18.26 -0.58
C ASN A 21 9.60 17.29 -0.89
N TYR A 22 9.28 16.07 -1.36
CA TYR A 22 10.29 15.02 -1.56
C TYR A 22 10.57 14.70 -3.03
N PHE A 23 9.66 15.07 -3.95
CA PHE A 23 9.78 14.68 -5.35
C PHE A 23 9.97 15.85 -6.31
N GLY A 24 10.25 17.03 -5.78
CA GLY A 24 10.68 18.19 -6.57
C GLY A 24 9.56 19.03 -7.16
N GLY A 25 8.31 18.81 -6.75
CA GLY A 25 7.17 19.60 -7.23
C GLY A 25 5.87 18.80 -7.31
N TYR A 26 4.93 19.32 -8.10
CA TYR A 26 3.58 18.77 -8.23
C TYR A 26 3.45 17.81 -9.42
N PRO A 27 2.44 16.90 -9.41
CA PRO A 27 2.30 15.87 -10.46
C PRO A 27 2.14 16.39 -11.89
N TRP A 28 1.70 17.63 -12.08
CA TRP A 28 1.56 18.23 -13.41
C TRP A 28 2.84 18.88 -13.93
N GLU A 29 3.87 19.02 -13.11
CA GLU A 29 5.16 19.58 -13.50
C GLU A 29 6.04 18.47 -14.11
N THR A 30 6.68 18.76 -15.24
CA THR A 30 7.38 17.75 -16.04
C THR A 30 8.43 16.96 -15.25
N GLU A 31 9.30 17.65 -14.53
CA GLU A 31 10.38 16.99 -13.77
C GLU A 31 9.84 16.20 -12.57
N ALA A 32 8.93 16.81 -11.79
CA ALA A 32 8.31 16.16 -10.67
C ALA A 32 7.52 14.90 -11.10
N ARG A 33 6.78 15.00 -12.21
CA ARG A 33 6.05 13.86 -12.77
C ARG A 33 6.99 12.71 -13.12
N ALA A 34 8.11 12.98 -13.74
CA ALA A 34 9.10 11.96 -14.05
C ALA A 34 9.65 11.30 -12.78
N ASN A 35 9.90 12.09 -11.73
CA ASN A 35 10.33 11.57 -10.44
C ASN A 35 9.26 10.66 -9.81
N LEU A 36 8.01 11.09 -9.82
CA LEU A 36 6.89 10.30 -9.27
C LEU A 36 6.74 8.95 -9.99
N GLU A 37 6.83 8.95 -11.32
CA GLU A 37 6.77 7.72 -12.11
C GLU A 37 7.93 6.78 -11.78
N ARG A 38 9.14 7.30 -11.71
CA ARG A 38 10.35 6.51 -11.42
C ARG A 38 10.32 5.90 -10.02
N GLU A 39 9.84 6.65 -9.04
CA GLU A 39 9.85 6.26 -7.64
C GLU A 39 8.58 5.50 -7.19
N SER A 40 7.62 5.30 -8.08
CA SER A 40 6.38 4.58 -7.77
C SER A 40 6.56 3.07 -7.93
N PRO A 41 6.49 2.27 -6.84
CA PRO A 41 6.68 0.83 -6.89
C PRO A 41 5.73 0.09 -7.85
N ILE A 42 4.54 0.63 -8.09
CA ILE A 42 3.56 0.01 -8.99
C ILE A 42 4.10 -0.16 -10.42
N ASN A 43 5.00 0.71 -10.86
CA ASN A 43 5.58 0.66 -12.18
C ASN A 43 6.59 -0.49 -12.36
N TYR A 44 6.93 -1.16 -11.26
CA TYR A 44 7.87 -2.29 -11.23
C TYR A 44 7.21 -3.58 -10.73
N VAL A 45 5.90 -3.60 -10.64
CA VAL A 45 5.14 -4.71 -10.04
C VAL A 45 5.39 -6.05 -10.76
N GLN A 46 5.67 -6.02 -12.06
CA GLN A 46 5.99 -7.23 -12.82
C GLN A 46 7.25 -7.96 -12.31
N ASN A 47 8.11 -7.27 -11.59
CA ASN A 47 9.33 -7.84 -11.01
C ASN A 47 9.09 -8.49 -9.64
N ILE A 48 7.90 -8.33 -9.06
CA ILE A 48 7.55 -8.94 -7.78
C ILE A 48 7.13 -10.38 -8.02
N THR A 49 7.95 -11.32 -7.56
CA THR A 49 7.68 -12.76 -7.66
C THR A 49 7.46 -13.42 -6.30
N THR A 50 7.91 -12.78 -5.23
CA THR A 50 7.75 -13.25 -3.85
C THR A 50 6.28 -13.23 -3.45
N PRO A 51 5.78 -14.25 -2.71
CA PRO A 51 4.46 -14.21 -2.11
C PRO A 51 4.24 -12.96 -1.25
N TYR A 52 3.06 -12.39 -1.32
CA TYR A 52 2.77 -11.09 -0.72
C TYR A 52 1.49 -11.11 0.10
N ILE A 53 1.52 -10.53 1.30
CA ILE A 53 0.32 -10.25 2.09
C ILE A 53 0.22 -8.75 2.33
N ILE A 54 -0.98 -8.20 2.11
CA ILE A 54 -1.26 -6.78 2.20
C ILE A 54 -2.32 -6.56 3.28
N PHE A 55 -2.09 -5.59 4.17
CA PHE A 55 -3.06 -5.14 5.16
C PHE A 55 -3.35 -3.66 4.97
N HIS A 56 -4.63 -3.28 4.96
CA HIS A 56 -5.03 -1.88 4.89
C HIS A 56 -6.36 -1.65 5.59
N GLY A 57 -6.45 -0.59 6.37
CA GLY A 57 -7.73 -0.15 6.94
C GLY A 57 -8.51 0.69 5.93
N ASP A 58 -9.82 0.47 5.82
CA ASP A 58 -10.63 1.17 4.82
C ASP A 58 -11.03 2.60 5.22
N ASN A 59 -10.70 3.01 6.44
CA ASN A 59 -10.82 4.39 6.90
C ASN A 59 -9.44 5.05 7.08
N ASP A 60 -8.44 4.58 6.36
CA ASP A 60 -7.12 5.20 6.31
C ASP A 60 -7.19 6.46 5.45
N ARG A 61 -7.15 7.61 6.11
CA ARG A 61 -7.19 8.93 5.45
C ARG A 61 -5.81 9.54 5.22
N ARG A 62 -4.78 8.86 5.65
CA ARG A 62 -3.41 9.33 5.44
C ARG A 62 -2.83 8.76 4.15
N THR A 63 -2.96 7.47 3.98
CA THR A 63 -2.66 6.75 2.72
C THR A 63 -3.89 5.91 2.38
N GLY A 64 -4.61 6.29 1.34
CA GLY A 64 -5.86 5.64 0.98
C GLY A 64 -5.69 4.16 0.63
N PHE A 65 -6.71 3.37 0.90
CA PHE A 65 -6.67 1.92 0.66
C PHE A 65 -6.62 1.56 -0.84
N VAL A 66 -6.93 2.50 -1.73
CA VAL A 66 -6.79 2.31 -3.19
C VAL A 66 -5.36 1.91 -3.57
N GLU A 67 -4.36 2.38 -2.86
CA GLU A 67 -2.97 1.97 -3.04
C GLU A 67 -2.81 0.45 -2.93
N SER A 68 -3.37 -0.13 -1.88
CA SER A 68 -3.36 -1.60 -1.67
C SER A 68 -4.22 -2.34 -2.69
N GLU A 69 -5.34 -1.77 -3.10
CA GLU A 69 -6.19 -2.33 -4.16
C GLU A 69 -5.42 -2.45 -5.49
N MET A 70 -4.69 -1.40 -5.85
CA MET A 70 -3.87 -1.39 -7.08
C MET A 70 -2.81 -2.48 -7.05
N LEU A 71 -2.06 -2.59 -5.96
CA LEU A 71 -1.04 -3.61 -5.82
C LEU A 71 -1.65 -5.02 -5.87
N TYR A 72 -2.72 -5.25 -5.13
CA TYR A 72 -3.42 -6.53 -5.09
C TYR A 72 -3.89 -6.95 -6.49
N ARG A 73 -4.61 -6.07 -7.20
CA ARG A 73 -5.10 -6.35 -8.56
C ARG A 73 -3.96 -6.65 -9.52
N SER A 74 -2.90 -5.86 -9.46
CA SER A 74 -1.73 -6.05 -10.32
C SER A 74 -1.09 -7.42 -10.12
N LEU A 75 -0.87 -7.79 -8.86
CA LEU A 75 -0.29 -9.10 -8.53
C LEU A 75 -1.22 -10.26 -8.91
N LYS A 76 -2.54 -10.10 -8.74
CA LYS A 76 -3.53 -11.11 -9.17
C LYS A 76 -3.51 -11.30 -10.69
N VAL A 77 -3.53 -10.22 -11.45
CA VAL A 77 -3.46 -10.27 -12.92
C VAL A 77 -2.17 -10.97 -13.39
N LEU A 78 -1.07 -10.72 -12.70
CA LEU A 78 0.22 -11.35 -12.99
C LEU A 78 0.30 -12.81 -12.50
N GLY A 79 -0.74 -13.34 -11.86
CA GLY A 79 -0.76 -14.71 -11.34
C GLY A 79 0.15 -14.92 -10.13
N ARG A 80 0.49 -13.87 -9.41
CA ARG A 80 1.36 -13.95 -8.23
C ARG A 80 0.58 -14.40 -6.99
N PRO A 81 1.20 -15.16 -6.06
CA PRO A 81 0.59 -15.47 -4.77
C PRO A 81 0.43 -14.18 -3.95
N VAL A 82 -0.80 -13.74 -3.76
CA VAL A 82 -1.10 -12.51 -3.02
C VAL A 82 -2.37 -12.67 -2.20
N GLU A 83 -2.34 -12.17 -0.98
CA GLU A 83 -3.48 -12.06 -0.08
C GLU A 83 -3.68 -10.59 0.29
N TYR A 84 -4.92 -10.17 0.38
CA TYR A 84 -5.26 -8.81 0.79
C TYR A 84 -6.31 -8.84 1.90
N VAL A 85 -5.97 -8.26 3.03
CA VAL A 85 -6.85 -8.14 4.19
C VAL A 85 -7.20 -6.67 4.38
N ARG A 86 -8.45 -6.35 4.14
CA ARG A 86 -9.01 -5.02 4.36
C ARG A 86 -9.73 -4.98 5.69
N HIS A 87 -9.29 -4.12 6.61
CA HIS A 87 -9.86 -4.01 7.95
C HIS A 87 -10.95 -2.91 7.98
N PRO A 88 -12.24 -3.29 8.21
CA PRO A 88 -13.33 -2.31 8.25
C PRO A 88 -13.14 -1.28 9.35
N GLY A 89 -13.28 0.01 9.00
CA GLY A 89 -13.10 1.13 9.92
C GLY A 89 -11.67 1.38 10.39
N GLY A 90 -10.72 0.56 9.96
CA GLY A 90 -9.31 0.71 10.36
C GLY A 90 -8.70 1.99 9.80
N THR A 91 -8.01 2.74 10.67
CA THR A 91 -7.28 3.95 10.30
C THR A 91 -5.83 3.65 9.98
N HIS A 92 -5.07 4.68 9.59
CA HIS A 92 -3.62 4.56 9.41
C HIS A 92 -2.89 4.05 10.67
N GLU A 93 -3.44 4.34 11.85
CA GLU A 93 -2.87 3.95 13.14
C GLU A 93 -3.33 2.57 13.63
N LEU A 94 -3.98 1.78 12.79
CA LEU A 94 -4.57 0.48 13.15
C LEU A 94 -3.64 -0.40 13.99
N THR A 95 -2.39 -0.54 13.58
CA THR A 95 -1.41 -1.40 14.28
C THR A 95 -0.91 -0.83 15.60
N ARG A 96 -1.05 0.47 15.81
CA ARG A 96 -0.59 1.16 17.00
C ARG A 96 -1.69 1.31 18.06
N SER A 97 -2.85 1.77 17.65
CA SER A 97 -3.94 2.17 18.56
C SER A 97 -5.33 1.78 18.07
N GLY A 98 -5.42 0.91 17.06
CA GLY A 98 -6.69 0.49 16.49
C GLY A 98 -7.42 -0.59 17.31
N ASN A 99 -8.48 -1.13 16.71
CA ASN A 99 -9.27 -2.20 17.29
C ASN A 99 -8.41 -3.43 17.62
N ASN A 100 -8.47 -3.89 18.88
CA ASN A 100 -7.63 -4.99 19.35
C ASN A 100 -7.86 -6.30 18.58
N ARG A 101 -9.10 -6.60 18.20
CA ARG A 101 -9.41 -7.81 17.40
C ARG A 101 -8.73 -7.76 16.04
N GLN A 102 -8.78 -6.62 15.39
CA GLN A 102 -8.10 -6.43 14.09
C GLN A 102 -6.58 -6.48 14.22
N ARG A 103 -6.04 -5.93 15.29
CA ARG A 103 -4.59 -6.00 15.57
C ARG A 103 -4.13 -7.43 15.79
N ILE A 104 -4.87 -8.21 16.56
CA ILE A 104 -4.60 -9.64 16.79
C ILE A 104 -4.76 -10.42 15.47
N ASP A 105 -5.83 -10.18 14.73
CA ASP A 105 -6.08 -10.80 13.43
C ASP A 105 -4.90 -10.58 12.46
N GLN A 106 -4.41 -9.35 12.38
CA GLN A 106 -3.25 -9.03 11.55
C GLN A 106 -2.00 -9.81 11.96
N MET A 107 -1.73 -9.91 13.26
CA MET A 107 -0.58 -10.68 13.78
C MET A 107 -0.71 -12.17 13.44
N LEU A 108 -1.87 -12.76 13.66
CA LEU A 108 -2.10 -14.18 13.39
C LEU A 108 -2.01 -14.50 11.90
N ARG A 109 -2.58 -13.66 11.04
CA ARG A 109 -2.49 -13.83 9.58
C ARG A 109 -1.06 -13.67 9.07
N THR A 110 -0.30 -12.74 9.65
CA THR A 110 1.11 -12.56 9.33
C THR A 110 1.91 -13.81 9.68
N TRP A 111 1.71 -14.34 10.88
CA TRP A 111 2.37 -15.56 11.33
C TRP A 111 2.01 -16.76 10.45
N GLU A 112 0.71 -16.99 10.21
CA GLU A 112 0.24 -18.07 9.33
C GLU A 112 0.79 -17.96 7.91
N PHE A 113 0.86 -16.75 7.36
CA PHE A 113 1.43 -16.50 6.05
C PHE A 113 2.90 -16.93 5.99
N PHE A 114 3.68 -16.54 6.97
CA PHE A 114 5.08 -16.93 7.03
C PHE A 114 5.26 -18.43 7.23
N GLU A 115 4.43 -19.08 8.05
CA GLU A 115 4.45 -20.55 8.21
C GLU A 115 4.21 -21.28 6.88
N ARG A 116 3.39 -20.74 6.00
CA ARG A 116 3.14 -21.33 4.68
C ARG A 116 4.28 -21.12 3.68
N TRP A 117 4.92 -19.97 3.72
CA TRP A 117 5.85 -19.55 2.66
C TRP A 117 7.33 -19.62 3.04
N ILE A 118 7.66 -19.59 4.32
CA ILE A 118 9.05 -19.69 4.80
C ILE A 118 9.23 -21.05 5.47
N LYS A 119 9.88 -21.94 4.77
CA LYS A 119 10.17 -23.30 5.26
C LYS A 119 11.67 -23.52 5.31
#